data_c2aed6d91359fe64d5194568092ea4c3
#
_entry.id   c2aed6d91359fe64d5194568092ea4c3
#
_cell.length_a   1.000
_cell.length_b   1.000
_cell.length_c   1.000
_cell.angle_alpha   90.00
_cell.angle_beta   90.00
_cell.angle_gamma   90.00
#
_symmetry.space_group_name_H-M   'P 1'
#
loop_
_entity.id
_entity.type
_entity.pdbx_description
1 polymer ?
#
loop_
_entity_poly.entity_id
_entity_poly.type
_entity_poly.pdbx_seq_one_letter_code
_entity_poly.pdbx_strand_id
1 'polypeptide(L)'
;MSKQDIDAVSTMSSALSSSTLGNKSGTESPRLSTSPSSTTTKHEDDDIITRIYYAAHHVVQADSTLYPKSKDSSKNAPSEPEHATFDTAYHLYSRTSHMGVLDPNYRVFTSKAGHGSLLYKLEARTIIVAGDPLCSEDQRQPLLEELYQYRKPRGLGLAFVGVSQEFAEYAQQNGWATLHFGYERVLNPLTNKVLQKQAGKRIISQNRQLLDPKRGGVSVHLYCPSVEGVNSALENQLQELYDEWRNERNCNNAGCFKAFITVYDLFSHPDSTIFLYTSDSKGQPNGFATLRALGAQTGFHIDPCIATQSAPRGITDLLIVSAMELLRNAGIGYLSLGFEPLDGLEEIHGKSNLQSWLWKRGYSRMIKSVPTSGKATYFNKFYPDDKLASKLFICLPGHGLPVLESIALMHFANMDIRRLLPKRNSAKGLAKASTGA
;
A
#
# COMPACT_ATOMS: atom_id res chain seq x y z
N MET A 1 28.71 -21.25 15.04
CA MET A 1 28.11 -21.23 13.68
C MET A 1 29.15 -21.78 12.72
N SER A 2 28.82 -22.88 12.03
CA SER A 2 29.74 -23.55 11.15
C SER A 2 29.78 -22.87 9.77
N LYS A 3 30.87 -23.12 9.03
CA LYS A 3 31.09 -22.60 7.66
C LYS A 3 29.92 -22.91 6.70
N GLN A 4 29.14 -23.94 6.99
CA GLN A 4 27.92 -24.32 6.24
C GLN A 4 26.74 -23.37 6.41
N ASP A 5 26.70 -22.55 7.50
CA ASP A 5 25.64 -21.57 7.73
C ASP A 5 25.81 -20.29 6.89
N ILE A 6 27.00 -20.06 6.36
CA ILE A 6 27.35 -18.89 5.56
C ILE A 6 26.96 -19.10 4.09
N ASP A 7 27.11 -20.32 3.59
CA ASP A 7 26.88 -20.64 2.18
C ASP A 7 25.39 -20.67 1.77
N ALA A 8 24.49 -20.95 2.70
CA ALA A 8 23.07 -21.09 2.41
C ALA A 8 22.30 -19.76 2.34
N VAL A 9 22.85 -18.68 2.89
CA VAL A 9 22.28 -17.32 2.73
C VAL A 9 22.83 -16.63 1.48
N SER A 10 24.01 -17.05 1.04
CA SER A 10 24.52 -16.75 -0.30
C SER A 10 23.61 -17.27 -1.42
N THR A 11 22.91 -18.38 -1.16
CA THR A 11 21.97 -18.99 -2.12
C THR A 11 20.64 -18.22 -2.25
N MET A 12 20.22 -17.48 -1.20
CA MET A 12 19.06 -16.57 -1.34
C MET A 12 19.41 -15.34 -2.20
N SER A 13 20.62 -14.82 -2.02
CA SER A 13 21.15 -13.76 -2.90
C SER A 13 21.38 -14.28 -4.32
N SER A 14 21.75 -15.56 -4.49
CA SER A 14 21.98 -16.16 -5.81
C SER A 14 20.69 -16.58 -6.53
N ALA A 15 19.58 -16.83 -5.82
CA ALA A 15 18.29 -17.07 -6.47
C ALA A 15 17.68 -15.79 -7.07
N LEU A 16 18.05 -14.63 -6.49
CA LEU A 16 17.71 -13.30 -7.03
C LEU A 16 18.87 -12.64 -7.78
N SER A 17 20.12 -13.18 -7.65
CA SER A 17 21.35 -12.62 -8.22
C SER A 17 22.15 -13.64 -9.04
N SER A 18 21.55 -14.75 -9.46
CA SER A 18 22.24 -15.74 -10.33
C SER A 18 22.55 -15.21 -11.74
N SER A 19 22.43 -13.91 -11.96
CA SER A 19 22.82 -13.20 -13.17
C SER A 19 24.06 -12.30 -13.06
N THR A 20 24.73 -12.20 -11.90
CA THR A 20 25.94 -11.35 -11.83
C THR A 20 27.09 -11.99 -11.07
N LEU A 21 28.25 -12.02 -11.77
CA LEU A 21 29.63 -12.17 -11.31
C LEU A 21 30.21 -13.61 -11.25
N GLY A 22 30.85 -13.96 -12.34
CA GLY A 22 31.88 -14.96 -12.40
C GLY A 22 32.99 -14.54 -13.35
N ASN A 23 33.92 -13.70 -12.88
CA ASN A 23 35.16 -13.46 -13.54
C ASN A 23 36.27 -14.05 -12.68
N LYS A 24 36.92 -15.14 -13.17
CA LYS A 24 38.35 -15.40 -12.89
C LYS A 24 38.99 -16.25 -13.99
N SER A 25 40.03 -15.71 -14.46
CA SER A 25 41.05 -16.16 -15.40
C SER A 25 41.58 -17.58 -15.20
N GLY A 26 41.86 -18.26 -16.31
CA GLY A 26 42.69 -19.47 -16.39
C GLY A 26 42.77 -19.99 -17.81
N THR A 27 43.89 -19.81 -18.42
CA THR A 27 44.39 -20.18 -19.74
C THR A 27 44.08 -21.60 -20.20
N GLU A 28 43.77 -21.74 -21.46
CA GLU A 28 44.27 -22.60 -22.55
C GLU A 28 43.17 -23.17 -23.46
N SER A 29 43.31 -22.87 -24.76
CA SER A 29 42.57 -23.43 -25.91
C SER A 29 43.14 -24.78 -26.34
N PRO A 30 42.53 -25.61 -27.25
CA PRO A 30 41.74 -25.21 -28.41
C PRO A 30 40.58 -26.14 -28.88
N ARG A 31 39.76 -25.56 -29.78
CA ARG A 31 39.05 -26.10 -30.96
C ARG A 31 37.66 -26.76 -30.87
N LEU A 32 36.78 -26.03 -31.48
CA LEU A 32 35.65 -26.35 -32.42
C LEU A 32 34.60 -27.39 -31.99
N SER A 33 33.40 -26.91 -31.76
CA SER A 33 32.19 -27.29 -32.49
C SER A 33 31.07 -26.27 -32.22
N THR A 34 30.43 -25.84 -33.29
CA THR A 34 29.36 -24.84 -33.38
C THR A 34 28.02 -25.39 -32.91
N SER A 35 27.37 -24.72 -31.98
CA SER A 35 25.91 -24.70 -31.82
C SER A 35 25.48 -23.39 -31.12
N PRO A 36 24.31 -22.81 -31.44
CA PRO A 36 24.00 -21.43 -31.11
C PRO A 36 23.70 -21.27 -29.59
N SER A 37 24.46 -20.37 -28.99
CA SER A 37 24.35 -20.06 -27.55
C SER A 37 23.15 -19.19 -27.26
N SER A 38 22.38 -19.62 -26.30
CA SER A 38 21.41 -18.82 -25.54
C SER A 38 22.10 -17.65 -24.81
N THR A 39 22.05 -16.46 -25.41
CA THR A 39 22.62 -15.21 -24.83
C THR A 39 21.55 -14.20 -24.42
N THR A 40 20.32 -14.64 -24.14
CA THR A 40 19.20 -13.73 -23.91
C THR A 40 18.87 -13.44 -22.42
N THR A 41 19.39 -14.21 -21.46
CA THR A 41 18.92 -14.13 -20.07
C THR A 41 19.65 -13.12 -19.17
N LYS A 42 20.85 -12.63 -19.52
CA LYS A 42 21.60 -11.70 -18.67
C LYS A 42 21.23 -10.22 -18.85
N HIS A 43 20.62 -9.86 -19.97
CA HIS A 43 20.26 -8.47 -20.26
C HIS A 43 18.88 -8.06 -19.67
N GLU A 44 17.98 -9.03 -19.46
CA GLU A 44 16.61 -8.76 -18.97
C GLU A 44 16.58 -8.45 -17.47
N ASP A 45 17.37 -9.16 -16.66
CA ASP A 45 17.39 -8.93 -15.19
C ASP A 45 18.04 -7.60 -14.81
N ASP A 46 19.09 -7.18 -15.52
CA ASP A 46 19.73 -5.87 -15.34
C ASP A 46 18.76 -4.73 -15.74
N ASP A 47 17.89 -4.94 -16.71
CA ASP A 47 16.91 -3.96 -17.17
C ASP A 47 15.76 -3.79 -16.15
N ILE A 48 15.31 -4.87 -15.49
CA ILE A 48 14.26 -4.81 -14.45
C ILE A 48 14.76 -4.04 -13.22
N ILE A 49 15.94 -4.34 -12.71
CA ILE A 49 16.55 -3.62 -11.57
C ILE A 49 16.80 -2.16 -11.94
N THR A 50 17.30 -1.91 -13.13
CA THR A 50 17.51 -0.58 -13.68
C THR A 50 16.19 0.18 -13.79
N ARG A 51 15.11 -0.44 -14.24
CA ARG A 51 13.78 0.18 -14.34
C ARG A 51 13.13 0.42 -12.99
N ILE A 52 13.28 -0.48 -12.01
CA ILE A 52 12.85 -0.23 -10.62
C ILE A 52 13.62 0.97 -10.06
N TYR A 53 14.92 1.04 -10.30
CA TYR A 53 15.77 2.17 -9.95
C TYR A 53 15.29 3.44 -10.65
N TYR A 54 15.03 3.40 -11.95
CA TYR A 54 14.52 4.52 -12.72
C TYR A 54 13.08 4.88 -12.31
N ALA A 55 12.18 3.94 -12.08
CA ALA A 55 10.84 4.24 -11.57
C ALA A 55 10.89 4.97 -10.23
N ALA A 56 11.84 4.61 -9.35
CA ALA A 56 12.04 5.30 -8.08
C ALA A 56 12.77 6.65 -8.23
N HIS A 57 13.63 6.82 -9.23
CA HIS A 57 14.48 8.02 -9.40
C HIS A 57 13.96 8.99 -10.46
N HIS A 58 13.19 8.57 -11.44
CA HIS A 58 12.55 9.47 -12.42
C HIS A 58 11.59 10.45 -11.75
N VAL A 59 10.98 10.06 -10.65
CA VAL A 59 10.17 10.94 -9.82
C VAL A 59 10.98 12.12 -9.28
N VAL A 60 12.25 11.92 -8.93
CA VAL A 60 13.13 12.99 -8.43
C VAL A 60 13.66 13.88 -9.55
N GLN A 61 13.88 13.35 -10.75
CA GLN A 61 14.39 14.12 -11.89
C GLN A 61 13.30 14.83 -12.70
N ALA A 62 12.08 14.32 -12.70
CA ALA A 62 10.95 14.92 -13.40
C ALA A 62 10.58 16.31 -12.85
N ASP A 63 10.85 16.56 -11.55
CA ASP A 63 10.63 17.88 -10.93
C ASP A 63 11.48 19.01 -11.54
N SER A 64 12.56 18.69 -12.26
CA SER A 64 13.44 19.68 -12.90
C SER A 64 13.19 19.89 -14.40
N THR A 65 12.51 18.97 -15.08
CA THR A 65 12.40 18.97 -16.54
C THR A 65 10.98 19.04 -17.09
N LEU A 66 9.95 18.67 -16.31
CA LEU A 66 8.56 18.63 -16.76
C LEU A 66 7.74 19.88 -16.46
N TYR A 67 8.26 20.82 -15.65
CA TYR A 67 7.69 22.16 -15.51
C TYR A 67 8.63 23.20 -16.12
N PRO A 68 8.51 23.52 -17.42
CA PRO A 68 9.14 24.73 -17.94
C PRO A 68 8.49 25.91 -17.22
N LYS A 69 9.30 26.69 -16.50
CA LYS A 69 8.89 27.99 -15.97
C LYS A 69 8.14 28.71 -17.07
N SER A 70 6.88 29.04 -16.83
CA SER A 70 6.01 29.72 -17.75
C SER A 70 6.70 30.94 -18.34
N LYS A 71 7.08 30.89 -19.61
CA LYS A 71 7.26 32.01 -20.45
C LYS A 71 6.30 31.87 -21.62
N ASP A 72 5.33 32.80 -21.61
CA ASP A 72 4.51 33.23 -22.71
C ASP A 72 3.70 32.21 -23.55
N SER A 73 2.41 32.39 -23.35
CA SER A 73 1.33 32.32 -24.31
C SER A 73 1.73 32.14 -25.77
N SER A 74 1.35 31.03 -26.39
CA SER A 74 0.59 31.09 -27.66
C SER A 74 -0.02 29.72 -27.98
N LYS A 75 -1.35 29.73 -28.04
CA LYS A 75 -2.26 29.03 -28.95
C LYS A 75 -1.92 27.61 -29.44
N ASN A 76 -2.88 26.71 -29.14
CA ASN A 76 -3.13 25.43 -29.79
C ASN A 76 -2.22 24.25 -29.39
N ALA A 77 -2.48 23.70 -28.21
CA ALA A 77 -2.20 22.29 -27.96
C ALA A 77 -3.54 21.50 -27.90
N PRO A 78 -3.61 20.30 -28.47
CA PRO A 78 -4.78 19.45 -28.35
C PRO A 78 -4.99 19.07 -26.88
N SER A 79 -6.26 19.03 -26.45
CA SER A 79 -6.66 18.62 -25.09
C SER A 79 -6.14 17.22 -24.80
N GLU A 80 -5.13 17.09 -23.94
CA GLU A 80 -4.73 15.79 -23.42
C GLU A 80 -5.86 15.19 -22.59
N PRO A 81 -6.07 13.86 -22.64
CA PRO A 81 -7.13 13.20 -21.89
C PRO A 81 -6.89 13.33 -20.38
N GLU A 82 -7.96 13.52 -19.59
CA GLU A 82 -7.93 13.69 -18.12
C GLU A 82 -7.11 12.62 -17.38
N HIS A 83 -6.97 11.43 -17.95
CA HIS A 83 -6.20 10.32 -17.38
C HIS A 83 -4.68 10.58 -17.40
N ALA A 84 -4.14 11.13 -18.45
CA ALA A 84 -2.69 11.42 -18.53
C ALA A 84 -2.24 12.41 -17.44
N THR A 85 -3.09 13.34 -17.07
CA THR A 85 -2.82 14.32 -15.99
C THR A 85 -2.85 13.65 -14.61
N PHE A 86 -3.77 12.70 -14.37
CA PHE A 86 -3.83 11.96 -13.11
C PHE A 86 -2.61 11.06 -12.95
N ASP A 87 -2.24 10.28 -13.96
CA ASP A 87 -1.12 9.35 -13.90
C ASP A 87 0.19 10.09 -13.62
N THR A 88 0.41 11.26 -14.27
CA THR A 88 1.56 12.12 -13.99
C THR A 88 1.57 12.60 -12.54
N ALA A 89 0.45 13.11 -12.04
CA ALA A 89 0.34 13.56 -10.65
C ALA A 89 0.51 12.39 -9.65
N TYR A 90 -0.02 11.22 -9.99
CA TYR A 90 0.14 10.02 -9.19
C TYR A 90 1.61 9.58 -9.09
N HIS A 91 2.32 9.55 -10.22
CA HIS A 91 3.74 9.20 -10.26
C HIS A 91 4.61 10.15 -9.42
N LEU A 92 4.27 11.43 -9.37
CA LEU A 92 5.05 12.44 -8.64
C LEU A 92 4.71 12.48 -7.14
N TYR A 93 3.42 12.37 -6.78
CA TYR A 93 2.93 12.75 -5.45
C TYR A 93 2.28 11.60 -4.68
N SER A 94 2.19 10.39 -5.24
CA SER A 94 1.53 9.28 -4.57
C SER A 94 2.25 8.89 -3.27
N ARG A 95 1.45 8.54 -2.26
CA ARG A 95 1.84 8.00 -0.96
C ARG A 95 1.11 6.68 -0.72
N THR A 96 1.44 5.99 0.35
CA THR A 96 0.76 4.75 0.75
C THR A 96 -0.75 4.90 0.87
N SER A 97 -1.24 6.06 1.31
CA SER A 97 -2.67 6.36 1.40
C SER A 97 -3.43 6.32 0.06
N HIS A 98 -2.72 6.45 -1.06
CA HIS A 98 -3.31 6.32 -2.40
C HIS A 98 -3.42 4.85 -2.87
N MET A 99 -3.29 3.87 -1.95
CA MET A 99 -3.47 2.44 -2.26
C MET A 99 -4.83 2.12 -2.88
N GLY A 100 -5.83 2.96 -2.62
CA GLY A 100 -7.16 2.85 -3.20
C GLY A 100 -7.22 2.99 -4.73
N VAL A 101 -6.13 3.35 -5.40
CA VAL A 101 -6.08 3.44 -6.87
C VAL A 101 -6.43 2.11 -7.56
N LEU A 102 -6.15 0.98 -6.91
CA LEU A 102 -6.50 -0.36 -7.42
C LEU A 102 -7.96 -0.75 -7.16
N ASP A 103 -8.72 0.03 -6.38
CA ASP A 103 -10.13 -0.25 -6.08
C ASP A 103 -11.02 0.48 -7.07
N PRO A 104 -11.80 -0.24 -7.90
CA PRO A 104 -12.65 0.36 -8.95
C PRO A 104 -13.78 1.26 -8.40
N ASN A 105 -14.02 1.26 -7.09
CA ASN A 105 -14.98 2.17 -6.47
C ASN A 105 -14.41 3.56 -6.17
N TYR A 106 -13.10 3.74 -6.31
CA TYR A 106 -12.51 5.07 -6.22
C TYR A 106 -12.73 5.87 -7.51
N ARG A 107 -12.75 7.16 -7.35
CA ARG A 107 -12.91 8.14 -8.42
C ARG A 107 -11.78 9.14 -8.36
N VAL A 108 -11.49 9.72 -9.49
CA VAL A 108 -10.49 10.79 -9.62
C VAL A 108 -11.22 12.12 -9.80
N PHE A 109 -10.77 13.14 -9.11
CA PHE A 109 -11.05 14.54 -9.40
C PHE A 109 -9.78 15.17 -9.95
N THR A 110 -9.80 15.65 -11.18
CA THR A 110 -8.67 16.32 -11.80
C THR A 110 -9.02 17.79 -12.00
N SER A 111 -8.12 18.68 -11.63
CA SER A 111 -8.26 20.13 -11.84
C SER A 111 -8.31 20.44 -13.31
N LYS A 112 -9.28 21.27 -13.73
CA LYS A 112 -9.37 21.75 -15.12
C LYS A 112 -8.27 22.75 -15.47
N ALA A 113 -7.74 23.43 -14.48
CA ALA A 113 -6.65 24.37 -14.61
C ALA A 113 -5.25 23.72 -14.46
N GLY A 114 -5.19 22.39 -14.27
CA GLY A 114 -3.93 21.67 -14.18
C GLY A 114 -3.25 21.73 -12.80
N HIS A 115 -4.00 22.09 -11.74
CA HIS A 115 -3.43 22.20 -10.38
C HIS A 115 -3.11 20.85 -9.73
N GLY A 116 -3.55 19.73 -10.32
CA GLY A 116 -3.33 18.38 -9.79
C GLY A 116 -4.61 17.55 -9.70
N SER A 117 -4.55 16.48 -8.92
CA SER A 117 -5.64 15.51 -8.82
C SER A 117 -5.91 15.05 -7.38
N LEU A 118 -7.07 14.46 -7.16
CA LEU A 118 -7.48 13.86 -5.89
C LEU A 118 -8.09 12.48 -6.15
N LEU A 119 -7.67 11.50 -5.37
CA LEU A 119 -8.27 10.16 -5.36
C LEU A 119 -9.32 10.08 -4.25
N TYR A 120 -10.57 9.75 -4.55
CA TYR A 120 -11.64 9.80 -3.55
C TYR A 120 -12.70 8.71 -3.71
N LYS A 121 -13.41 8.43 -2.62
CA LYS A 121 -14.71 7.71 -2.63
C LYS A 121 -15.84 8.65 -2.26
N LEU A 122 -17.04 8.35 -2.77
CA LEU A 122 -18.27 9.04 -2.38
C LEU A 122 -19.08 8.12 -1.46
N GLU A 123 -19.13 8.46 -0.18
CA GLU A 123 -19.87 7.71 0.84
C GLU A 123 -20.85 8.63 1.58
N ALA A 124 -22.10 8.22 1.73
CA ALA A 124 -23.14 8.96 2.46
C ALA A 124 -23.15 10.48 2.16
N ARG A 125 -23.08 10.86 0.88
CA ARG A 125 -22.99 12.25 0.39
C ARG A 125 -21.72 13.01 0.85
N THR A 126 -20.64 12.31 1.16
CA THR A 126 -19.37 12.89 1.54
C THR A 126 -18.28 12.40 0.58
N ILE A 127 -17.51 13.33 0.04
CA ILE A 127 -16.26 13.05 -0.68
C ILE A 127 -15.21 12.69 0.37
N ILE A 128 -14.70 11.48 0.34
CA ILE A 128 -13.62 11.03 1.20
C ILE A 128 -12.37 10.89 0.34
N VAL A 129 -11.46 11.84 0.48
CA VAL A 129 -10.19 11.86 -0.24
C VAL A 129 -9.20 10.95 0.47
N ALA A 130 -8.57 10.07 -0.28
CA ALA A 130 -7.51 9.19 0.21
C ALA A 130 -6.16 9.91 0.09
N GLY A 131 -5.54 10.17 1.22
CA GLY A 131 -4.22 10.81 1.28
C GLY A 131 -4.20 12.30 0.99
N ASP A 132 -3.00 12.78 0.75
CA ASP A 132 -2.74 14.17 0.38
C ASP A 132 -3.25 14.46 -1.03
N PRO A 133 -3.51 15.72 -1.39
CA PRO A 133 -3.69 16.12 -2.77
C PRO A 133 -2.46 15.75 -3.62
N LEU A 134 -2.69 15.21 -4.81
CA LEU A 134 -1.65 14.84 -5.77
C LEU A 134 -1.22 16.10 -6.55
N CYS A 135 -0.48 16.96 -5.88
CA CYS A 135 0.03 18.23 -6.43
C CYS A 135 1.21 18.76 -5.62
N SER A 136 1.91 19.74 -6.16
CA SER A 136 2.90 20.51 -5.40
C SER A 136 2.21 21.40 -4.35
N GLU A 137 2.99 21.88 -3.40
CA GLU A 137 2.47 22.63 -2.25
C GLU A 137 1.77 23.95 -2.68
N ASP A 138 2.32 24.65 -3.65
CA ASP A 138 1.79 25.88 -4.21
C ASP A 138 0.47 25.68 -4.98
N GLN A 139 0.23 24.50 -5.52
CA GLN A 139 -1.00 24.14 -6.26
C GLN A 139 -2.11 23.60 -5.35
N ARG A 140 -1.82 23.34 -4.07
CA ARG A 140 -2.75 22.74 -3.10
C ARG A 140 -4.01 23.59 -2.90
N GLN A 141 -3.83 24.89 -2.66
CA GLN A 141 -4.96 25.80 -2.42
C GLN A 141 -5.85 25.99 -3.66
N PRO A 142 -5.33 26.27 -4.87
CA PRO A 142 -6.15 26.32 -6.09
C PRO A 142 -6.92 25.03 -6.38
N LEU A 143 -6.29 23.86 -6.20
CA LEU A 143 -6.95 22.56 -6.38
C LEU A 143 -8.12 22.36 -5.42
N LEU A 144 -7.94 22.72 -4.15
CA LEU A 144 -8.98 22.60 -3.14
C LEU A 144 -10.12 23.60 -3.35
N GLU A 145 -9.84 24.78 -3.90
CA GLU A 145 -10.87 25.74 -4.27
C GLU A 145 -11.72 25.21 -5.44
N GLU A 146 -11.13 24.62 -6.48
CA GLU A 146 -11.89 23.95 -7.55
C GLU A 146 -12.76 22.80 -7.00
N LEU A 147 -12.23 21.99 -6.09
CA LEU A 147 -13.00 20.95 -5.42
C LEU A 147 -14.16 21.54 -4.61
N TYR A 148 -13.94 22.68 -3.94
CA TYR A 148 -15.00 23.38 -3.21
C TYR A 148 -16.13 23.83 -4.14
N GLN A 149 -15.79 24.43 -5.28
CA GLN A 149 -16.76 24.84 -6.30
C GLN A 149 -17.51 23.63 -6.91
N TYR A 150 -16.85 22.50 -7.03
CA TYR A 150 -17.48 21.26 -7.50
C TYR A 150 -18.48 20.69 -6.47
N ARG A 151 -18.11 20.62 -5.19
CA ARG A 151 -18.88 19.93 -4.14
C ARG A 151 -20.03 20.77 -3.57
N LYS A 152 -19.86 22.09 -3.45
CA LYS A 152 -20.81 22.99 -2.79
C LYS A 152 -22.22 22.98 -3.41
N PRO A 153 -22.38 23.17 -4.74
CA PRO A 153 -23.70 23.13 -5.36
C PRO A 153 -24.39 21.76 -5.24
N ARG A 154 -23.60 20.69 -5.04
CA ARG A 154 -24.07 19.31 -4.90
C ARG A 154 -24.41 18.94 -3.46
N GLY A 155 -24.15 19.84 -2.51
CA GLY A 155 -24.37 19.59 -1.07
C GLY A 155 -23.56 18.41 -0.56
N LEU A 156 -22.31 18.23 -1.04
CA LEU A 156 -21.44 17.15 -0.63
C LEU A 156 -20.54 17.59 0.52
N GLY A 157 -20.44 16.73 1.56
CA GLY A 157 -19.43 16.83 2.61
C GLY A 157 -18.02 16.56 2.08
N LEU A 158 -17.01 16.79 2.90
CA LEU A 158 -15.60 16.55 2.57
C LEU A 158 -14.84 16.05 3.79
N ALA A 159 -14.07 15.00 3.60
CA ALA A 159 -13.13 14.46 4.57
C ALA A 159 -11.87 13.98 3.85
N PHE A 160 -10.74 14.03 4.52
CA PHE A 160 -9.47 13.46 4.06
C PHE A 160 -9.03 12.37 5.04
N VAL A 161 -8.51 11.25 4.55
CA VAL A 161 -8.09 10.10 5.35
C VAL A 161 -6.70 9.65 4.96
N GLY A 162 -5.84 9.44 5.94
CA GLY A 162 -4.48 8.95 5.71
C GLY A 162 -3.56 10.04 5.18
N VAL A 163 -3.83 11.29 5.51
CA VAL A 163 -2.98 12.41 5.09
C VAL A 163 -1.71 12.49 5.94
N SER A 164 -0.67 13.06 5.36
CA SER A 164 0.61 13.31 6.02
C SER A 164 0.49 14.37 7.12
N GLN A 165 1.52 14.46 7.94
CA GLN A 165 1.64 15.53 8.94
C GLN A 165 1.69 16.90 8.27
N GLU A 166 2.40 17.05 7.17
CA GLU A 166 2.51 18.29 6.41
C GLU A 166 1.14 18.81 5.95
N PHE A 167 0.31 17.92 5.37
CA PHE A 167 -1.04 18.31 4.99
C PHE A 167 -1.95 18.57 6.20
N ALA A 168 -1.75 17.84 7.30
CA ALA A 168 -2.50 18.09 8.55
C ALA A 168 -2.15 19.47 9.14
N GLU A 169 -0.91 19.90 9.08
CA GLU A 169 -0.48 21.25 9.48
C GLU A 169 -1.11 22.35 8.60
N TYR A 170 -1.11 22.14 7.30
CA TYR A 170 -1.86 23.01 6.38
C TYR A 170 -3.36 23.08 6.72
N ALA A 171 -3.98 21.93 7.01
CA ALA A 171 -5.39 21.86 7.41
C ALA A 171 -5.67 22.63 8.70
N GLN A 172 -4.78 22.52 9.70
CA GLN A 172 -4.87 23.26 10.98
C GLN A 172 -4.77 24.78 10.75
N GLN A 173 -3.84 25.24 9.92
CA GLN A 173 -3.70 26.66 9.57
C GLN A 173 -4.96 27.21 8.89
N ASN A 174 -5.70 26.37 8.18
CA ASN A 174 -6.98 26.70 7.55
C ASN A 174 -8.19 26.46 8.47
N GLY A 175 -7.99 26.22 9.77
CA GLY A 175 -9.05 26.04 10.76
C GLY A 175 -9.81 24.70 10.68
N TRP A 176 -9.26 23.70 10.00
CA TRP A 176 -9.86 22.38 9.91
C TRP A 176 -9.60 21.56 11.17
N ALA A 177 -10.50 20.64 11.47
CA ALA A 177 -10.21 19.65 12.50
C ALA A 177 -9.27 18.57 11.97
N THR A 178 -8.27 18.22 12.78
CA THR A 178 -7.33 17.15 12.48
C THR A 178 -7.29 16.14 13.62
N LEU A 179 -7.24 14.85 13.26
CA LEU A 179 -7.23 13.74 14.20
C LEU A 179 -6.09 12.80 13.85
N HIS A 180 -5.12 12.65 14.72
CA HIS A 180 -4.07 11.66 14.59
C HIS A 180 -4.63 10.27 14.90
N PHE A 181 -4.69 9.39 13.91
CA PHE A 181 -5.35 8.08 14.05
C PHE A 181 -4.43 6.87 13.86
N GLY A 182 -3.21 7.08 13.39
CA GLY A 182 -2.29 5.98 13.12
C GLY A 182 -0.92 6.40 12.63
N TYR A 183 -0.12 5.39 12.32
CA TYR A 183 1.20 5.54 11.74
C TYR A 183 1.31 4.74 10.46
N GLU A 184 2.14 5.19 9.53
CA GLU A 184 2.65 4.37 8.45
C GLU A 184 3.85 3.58 8.97
N ARG A 185 3.84 2.25 8.72
CA ARG A 185 4.94 1.36 9.11
C ARG A 185 5.84 1.10 7.93
N VAL A 186 7.12 1.34 8.10
CA VAL A 186 8.09 1.31 7.00
C VAL A 186 9.26 0.39 7.35
N LEU A 187 9.68 -0.43 6.40
CA LEU A 187 10.94 -1.15 6.42
C LEU A 187 11.98 -0.36 5.62
N ASN A 188 13.21 -0.33 6.12
CA ASN A 188 14.34 0.21 5.38
C ASN A 188 15.17 -0.94 4.80
N PRO A 189 15.03 -1.31 3.53
CA PRO A 189 15.77 -2.42 2.94
C PRO A 189 17.28 -2.28 3.06
N LEU A 190 17.82 -1.06 3.04
CA LEU A 190 19.26 -0.81 3.09
C LEU A 190 19.88 -1.12 4.46
N THR A 191 19.11 -0.93 5.54
CA THR A 191 19.59 -1.05 6.93
C THR A 191 18.83 -2.11 7.73
N ASN A 192 17.94 -2.89 7.11
CA ASN A 192 17.08 -3.84 7.81
C ASN A 192 17.88 -4.94 8.53
N LYS A 193 17.61 -5.14 9.81
CA LYS A 193 18.31 -6.11 10.67
C LYS A 193 18.13 -7.56 10.24
N VAL A 194 17.02 -7.92 9.57
CA VAL A 194 16.79 -9.28 9.03
C VAL A 194 17.72 -9.52 7.85
N LEU A 195 17.81 -8.59 6.92
CA LEU A 195 18.71 -8.69 5.75
C LEU A 195 20.19 -8.68 6.16
N GLN A 196 20.52 -7.94 7.22
CA GLN A 196 21.88 -7.92 7.79
C GLN A 196 22.20 -9.14 8.67
N LYS A 197 21.25 -10.08 8.81
CA LYS A 197 21.39 -11.30 9.64
C LYS A 197 21.61 -11.02 11.14
N GLN A 198 21.32 -9.80 11.59
CA GLN A 198 21.42 -9.39 13.00
C GLN A 198 20.22 -9.85 13.81
N ALA A 199 19.06 -10.06 13.15
CA ALA A 199 17.82 -10.43 13.76
C ALA A 199 17.01 -11.39 12.86
N GLY A 200 15.81 -11.82 13.31
CA GLY A 200 14.89 -12.60 12.47
C GLY A 200 15.37 -14.03 12.14
N LYS A 201 16.17 -14.69 12.99
CA LYS A 201 16.72 -16.04 12.77
C LYS A 201 15.66 -17.06 12.33
N ARG A 202 14.44 -16.96 12.89
CA ARG A 202 13.32 -17.85 12.54
C ARG A 202 12.87 -17.63 11.11
N ILE A 203 12.72 -16.38 10.66
CA ILE A 203 12.33 -16.02 9.28
C ILE A 203 13.38 -16.56 8.32
N ILE A 204 14.66 -16.28 8.57
CA ILE A 204 15.76 -16.71 7.72
C ILE A 204 15.82 -18.24 7.60
N SER A 205 15.67 -18.96 8.71
CA SER A 205 15.65 -20.43 8.71
C SER A 205 14.45 -21.00 7.96
N GLN A 206 13.28 -20.39 8.14
CA GLN A 206 12.05 -20.82 7.46
C GLN A 206 12.12 -20.56 5.94
N ASN A 207 12.60 -19.38 5.52
CA ASN A 207 12.79 -19.07 4.11
C ASN A 207 13.77 -20.03 3.43
N ARG A 208 14.87 -20.38 4.12
CA ARG A 208 15.81 -21.38 3.63
C ARG A 208 15.13 -22.76 3.42
N GLN A 209 14.28 -23.18 4.35
CA GLN A 209 13.55 -24.45 4.21
C GLN A 209 12.54 -24.42 3.06
N LEU A 210 11.87 -23.29 2.84
CA LEU A 210 10.94 -23.12 1.73
C LEU A 210 11.63 -23.22 0.37
N LEU A 211 12.79 -22.59 0.25
CA LEU A 211 13.59 -22.53 -0.99
C LEU A 211 14.41 -23.80 -1.25
N ASP A 212 14.56 -24.69 -0.25
CA ASP A 212 15.28 -25.95 -0.42
C ASP A 212 14.45 -26.90 -1.32
N PRO A 213 14.97 -27.31 -2.52
CA PRO A 213 14.23 -28.18 -3.43
C PRO A 213 13.82 -29.53 -2.83
N LYS A 214 14.58 -30.01 -1.82
CA LYS A 214 14.31 -31.27 -1.14
C LYS A 214 13.27 -31.17 -0.02
N ARG A 215 12.92 -29.95 0.42
CA ARG A 215 12.02 -29.71 1.56
C ARG A 215 10.77 -28.92 1.16
N GLY A 216 10.94 -27.67 0.79
CA GLY A 216 9.83 -26.78 0.41
C GLY A 216 9.58 -26.75 -1.10
N GLY A 217 10.64 -26.77 -1.90
CA GLY A 217 10.58 -26.73 -3.36
C GLY A 217 9.87 -25.49 -3.91
N VAL A 218 9.85 -24.40 -3.11
CA VAL A 218 9.22 -23.14 -3.51
C VAL A 218 10.21 -22.31 -4.34
N SER A 219 9.75 -21.75 -5.43
CA SER A 219 10.50 -20.78 -6.24
C SER A 219 9.90 -19.39 -6.08
N VAL A 220 10.73 -18.35 -6.16
CA VAL A 220 10.31 -16.94 -6.15
C VAL A 220 10.55 -16.37 -7.54
N HIS A 221 9.57 -15.65 -8.05
CA HIS A 221 9.57 -15.06 -9.37
C HIS A 221 9.23 -13.59 -9.30
N LEU A 222 9.73 -12.83 -10.27
CA LEU A 222 9.40 -11.43 -10.49
C LEU A 222 8.57 -11.33 -11.77
N TYR A 223 7.52 -10.51 -11.74
CA TYR A 223 6.74 -10.14 -12.92
C TYR A 223 6.52 -8.63 -12.93
N CYS A 224 6.95 -7.99 -14.00
CA CYS A 224 6.81 -6.56 -14.22
C CYS A 224 6.05 -6.32 -15.54
N PRO A 225 4.73 -6.09 -15.51
CA PRO A 225 3.92 -5.97 -16.74
C PRO A 225 4.41 -4.88 -17.69
N SER A 226 4.92 -3.76 -17.16
CA SER A 226 5.45 -2.65 -17.98
C SER A 226 6.73 -2.99 -18.73
N VAL A 227 7.44 -4.04 -18.32
CA VAL A 227 8.69 -4.51 -18.95
C VAL A 227 8.46 -5.71 -19.84
N GLU A 228 7.81 -6.73 -19.29
CA GLU A 228 7.63 -8.04 -19.91
C GLU A 228 6.41 -8.08 -20.84
N GLY A 229 5.57 -7.04 -20.75
CA GLY A 229 4.26 -7.02 -21.40
C GLY A 229 3.21 -7.84 -20.65
N VAL A 230 2.00 -7.86 -21.18
CA VAL A 230 0.85 -8.53 -20.56
C VAL A 230 0.98 -10.04 -20.70
N ASN A 231 1.00 -10.73 -19.56
CA ASN A 231 0.90 -12.20 -19.47
C ASN A 231 -0.48 -12.57 -18.89
N SER A 232 -1.49 -12.58 -19.76
CA SER A 232 -2.89 -12.81 -19.35
C SER A 232 -3.10 -14.13 -18.58
N ALA A 233 -2.32 -15.17 -18.83
CA ALA A 233 -2.43 -16.44 -18.13
C ALA A 233 -1.97 -16.30 -16.67
N LEU A 234 -0.82 -15.66 -16.43
CA LEU A 234 -0.30 -15.40 -15.10
C LEU A 234 -1.17 -14.39 -14.36
N GLU A 235 -1.57 -13.29 -15.01
CA GLU A 235 -2.40 -12.25 -14.44
C GLU A 235 -3.73 -12.80 -13.94
N ASN A 236 -4.40 -13.65 -14.73
CA ASN A 236 -5.63 -14.33 -14.31
C ASN A 236 -5.39 -15.23 -13.08
N GLN A 237 -4.30 -16.01 -13.07
CA GLN A 237 -3.98 -16.86 -11.90
C GLN A 237 -3.74 -16.03 -10.63
N LEU A 238 -3.03 -14.92 -10.72
CA LEU A 238 -2.78 -14.05 -9.55
C LEU A 238 -4.05 -13.34 -9.09
N GLN A 239 -4.92 -12.90 -10.02
CA GLN A 239 -6.21 -12.30 -9.68
C GLN A 239 -7.15 -13.33 -9.03
N GLU A 240 -7.23 -14.55 -9.56
CA GLU A 240 -8.00 -15.65 -8.96
C GLU A 240 -7.52 -15.96 -7.54
N LEU A 241 -6.19 -16.06 -7.35
CA LEU A 241 -5.59 -16.29 -6.04
C LEU A 241 -5.97 -15.18 -5.03
N TYR A 242 -5.99 -13.91 -5.47
CA TYR A 242 -6.44 -12.78 -4.65
C TYR A 242 -7.92 -12.90 -4.27
N ASP A 243 -8.77 -13.21 -5.25
CA ASP A 243 -10.21 -13.31 -5.04
C ASP A 243 -10.59 -14.49 -4.14
N GLU A 244 -9.93 -15.64 -4.30
CA GLU A 244 -10.09 -16.80 -3.41
C GLU A 244 -9.68 -16.46 -1.97
N TRP A 245 -8.49 -15.90 -1.77
CA TRP A 245 -8.00 -15.48 -0.46
C TRP A 245 -8.95 -14.48 0.21
N ARG A 246 -9.49 -13.52 -0.54
CA ARG A 246 -10.46 -12.54 -0.07
C ARG A 246 -11.78 -13.18 0.33
N ASN A 247 -12.28 -14.11 -0.49
CA ASN A 247 -13.52 -14.84 -0.24
C ASN A 247 -13.41 -15.74 0.99
N GLU A 248 -12.33 -16.48 1.15
CA GLU A 248 -12.07 -17.31 2.34
C GLU A 248 -12.06 -16.47 3.62
N ARG A 249 -11.37 -15.33 3.61
CA ARG A 249 -11.37 -14.41 4.74
C ARG A 249 -12.75 -13.83 5.06
N ASN A 250 -13.54 -13.55 4.05
CA ASN A 250 -14.90 -13.07 4.22
C ASN A 250 -15.82 -14.15 4.80
N CYS A 251 -15.68 -15.41 4.37
CA CYS A 251 -16.47 -16.54 4.87
C CYS A 251 -16.10 -16.90 6.32
N ASN A 252 -14.81 -16.95 6.64
CA ASN A 252 -14.33 -17.31 7.99
C ASN A 252 -14.64 -16.23 9.04
N ASN A 253 -14.93 -14.99 8.63
CA ASN A 253 -15.29 -13.86 9.49
C ASN A 253 -16.79 -13.58 9.54
N ALA A 254 -17.65 -14.56 9.24
CA ALA A 254 -19.11 -14.42 9.35
C ALA A 254 -19.51 -14.15 10.82
N GLY A 255 -19.45 -12.91 11.25
CA GLY A 255 -19.70 -12.48 12.63
C GLY A 255 -18.70 -11.47 13.19
N CYS A 256 -17.51 -11.34 12.61
CA CYS A 256 -16.52 -10.33 12.95
C CYS A 256 -16.63 -9.11 12.03
N PHE A 257 -16.15 -7.96 12.51
CA PHE A 257 -16.03 -6.75 11.68
C PHE A 257 -15.13 -7.04 10.49
N LYS A 258 -15.63 -6.80 9.29
CA LYS A 258 -14.86 -6.86 8.05
C LYS A 258 -14.06 -5.56 7.92
N ALA A 259 -12.90 -5.52 8.53
CA ALA A 259 -12.01 -4.37 8.36
C ALA A 259 -11.25 -4.52 7.03
N PHE A 260 -11.39 -3.53 6.17
CA PHE A 260 -10.49 -3.24 5.05
C PHE A 260 -10.12 -4.40 4.09
N ILE A 261 -11.07 -5.25 3.70
CA ILE A 261 -10.82 -6.14 2.57
C ILE A 261 -11.31 -5.43 1.31
N THR A 262 -10.40 -4.71 0.70
CA THR A 262 -10.64 -3.98 -0.53
C THR A 262 -10.75 -4.95 -1.71
N VAL A 263 -11.54 -4.60 -2.72
CA VAL A 263 -11.55 -5.29 -4.00
C VAL A 263 -10.50 -4.60 -4.86
N TYR A 264 -9.45 -5.31 -5.29
CA TYR A 264 -8.43 -4.76 -6.16
C TYR A 264 -8.53 -5.34 -7.56
N ASP A 265 -8.45 -4.46 -8.55
CA ASP A 265 -8.02 -4.78 -9.89
C ASP A 265 -6.48 -4.64 -9.91
N LEU A 266 -5.81 -5.77 -9.73
CA LEU A 266 -4.36 -5.80 -9.48
C LEU A 266 -3.55 -5.23 -10.65
N PHE A 267 -4.07 -5.33 -11.87
CA PHE A 267 -3.37 -4.99 -13.11
C PHE A 267 -3.82 -3.69 -13.75
N SER A 268 -4.65 -2.89 -13.05
CA SER A 268 -5.14 -1.60 -13.56
C SER A 268 -4.05 -0.52 -13.72
N HIS A 269 -2.92 -0.66 -13.02
CA HIS A 269 -1.80 0.30 -13.06
C HIS A 269 -0.45 -0.41 -13.28
N PRO A 270 -0.22 -0.99 -14.48
CA PRO A 270 0.95 -1.81 -14.77
C PRO A 270 2.28 -1.03 -14.67
N ASP A 271 2.27 0.28 -15.00
CA ASP A 271 3.47 1.11 -15.02
C ASP A 271 4.05 1.44 -13.63
N SER A 272 3.22 1.32 -12.59
CA SER A 272 3.62 1.59 -11.20
C SER A 272 3.67 0.35 -10.32
N THR A 273 3.43 -0.85 -10.88
CA THR A 273 3.21 -2.06 -10.10
C THR A 273 4.13 -3.20 -10.55
N ILE A 274 4.74 -3.86 -9.57
CA ILE A 274 5.61 -5.03 -9.73
C ILE A 274 5.07 -6.15 -8.87
N PHE A 275 5.11 -7.38 -9.36
CA PHE A 275 4.63 -8.56 -8.67
C PHE A 275 5.81 -9.48 -8.32
N LEU A 276 5.95 -9.82 -7.04
CA LEU A 276 6.72 -10.96 -6.60
C LEU A 276 5.75 -12.10 -6.32
N TYR A 277 5.94 -13.25 -6.94
CA TYR A 277 5.08 -14.40 -6.68
C TYR A 277 5.90 -15.66 -6.40
N THR A 278 5.31 -16.56 -5.65
CA THR A 278 5.90 -17.87 -5.36
C THR A 278 5.16 -18.94 -6.10
N SER A 279 5.89 -19.96 -6.57
CA SER A 279 5.30 -21.17 -7.12
C SER A 279 5.74 -22.40 -6.34
N ASP A 280 4.89 -23.43 -6.35
CA ASP A 280 5.21 -24.75 -5.81
C ASP A 280 6.12 -25.53 -6.75
N SER A 281 6.48 -26.76 -6.38
CA SER A 281 7.33 -27.66 -7.18
C SER A 281 6.71 -28.07 -8.52
N LYS A 282 5.41 -27.77 -8.75
CA LYS A 282 4.70 -28.02 -10.01
C LYS A 282 4.60 -26.75 -10.87
N GLY A 283 5.17 -25.64 -10.41
CA GLY A 283 5.13 -24.35 -11.08
C GLY A 283 3.82 -23.58 -10.89
N GLN A 284 2.91 -24.02 -9.99
CA GLN A 284 1.66 -23.31 -9.74
C GLN A 284 1.85 -22.18 -8.73
N PRO A 285 1.38 -20.94 -9.02
CA PRO A 285 1.41 -19.85 -8.09
C PRO A 285 0.67 -20.19 -6.78
N ASN A 286 1.30 -19.92 -5.64
CA ASN A 286 0.74 -20.21 -4.32
C ASN A 286 0.80 -19.05 -3.33
N GLY A 287 1.33 -17.91 -3.76
CA GLY A 287 1.35 -16.66 -3.03
C GLY A 287 1.98 -15.55 -3.86
N PHE A 288 1.62 -14.30 -3.55
CA PHE A 288 2.25 -13.15 -4.20
C PHE A 288 2.23 -11.91 -3.31
N ALA A 289 3.09 -10.98 -3.65
CA ALA A 289 3.14 -9.63 -3.11
C ALA A 289 3.20 -8.62 -4.26
N THR A 290 2.39 -7.58 -4.15
CA THR A 290 2.41 -6.46 -5.09
C THR A 290 3.25 -5.33 -4.50
N LEU A 291 4.21 -4.84 -5.26
CA LEU A 291 5.01 -3.67 -4.94
C LEU A 291 4.56 -2.51 -5.81
N ARG A 292 3.96 -1.50 -5.21
CA ARG A 292 3.49 -0.32 -5.91
C ARG A 292 4.40 0.87 -5.61
N ALA A 293 4.85 1.55 -6.67
CA ALA A 293 5.71 2.71 -6.56
C ALA A 293 5.01 3.87 -5.84
N LEU A 294 5.76 4.59 -5.01
CA LEU A 294 5.34 5.76 -4.26
C LEU A 294 6.16 6.96 -4.69
N GLY A 295 5.51 7.93 -5.37
CA GLY A 295 6.18 9.10 -5.90
C GLY A 295 6.79 9.99 -4.82
N ALA A 296 6.01 10.39 -3.84
CA ALA A 296 6.45 11.32 -2.81
C ALA A 296 7.57 10.79 -1.89
N GLN A 297 7.75 9.47 -1.77
CA GLN A 297 8.73 8.84 -0.88
C GLN A 297 9.86 8.12 -1.62
N THR A 298 9.86 8.13 -2.94
CA THR A 298 10.86 7.40 -3.75
C THR A 298 11.07 5.96 -3.30
N GLY A 299 9.96 5.23 -3.09
CA GLY A 299 9.95 3.89 -2.53
C GLY A 299 8.78 3.06 -3.02
N PHE A 300 8.44 2.03 -2.26
CA PHE A 300 7.34 1.12 -2.61
C PHE A 300 6.43 0.84 -1.42
N HIS A 301 5.17 0.54 -1.74
CA HIS A 301 4.20 -0.02 -0.80
C HIS A 301 3.92 -1.48 -1.17
N ILE A 302 3.98 -2.37 -0.19
CA ILE A 302 3.69 -3.79 -0.37
C ILE A 302 2.26 -4.09 0.08
N ASP A 303 1.34 -4.24 -0.88
CA ASP A 303 -0.06 -4.60 -0.63
C ASP A 303 -0.78 -4.96 -1.96
N PRO A 304 -1.42 -6.13 -2.06
CA PRO A 304 -1.48 -7.20 -1.08
C PRO A 304 -0.17 -8.02 -0.97
N CYS A 305 0.01 -8.69 0.16
CA CYS A 305 1.02 -9.74 0.35
C CYS A 305 0.31 -10.96 0.96
N ILE A 306 0.03 -11.95 0.14
CA ILE A 306 -0.89 -13.04 0.45
C ILE A 306 -0.34 -14.40 0.01
N ALA A 307 -0.91 -15.45 0.56
CA ALA A 307 -0.67 -16.83 0.16
C ALA A 307 -1.97 -17.64 0.25
N THR A 308 -2.10 -18.67 -0.56
CA THR A 308 -3.23 -19.60 -0.50
C THR A 308 -3.24 -20.36 0.85
N GLN A 309 -4.38 -20.88 1.24
CA GLN A 309 -4.50 -21.64 2.49
C GLN A 309 -3.69 -22.95 2.45
N SER A 310 -3.53 -23.54 1.27
CA SER A 310 -2.74 -24.74 1.02
C SER A 310 -1.24 -24.49 0.95
N ALA A 311 -0.81 -23.24 0.82
CA ALA A 311 0.60 -22.88 0.72
C ALA A 311 1.37 -23.21 2.00
N PRO A 312 2.66 -23.57 1.91
CA PRO A 312 3.51 -23.77 3.08
C PRO A 312 3.53 -22.50 3.95
N ARG A 313 3.57 -22.71 5.28
CA ARG A 313 3.66 -21.58 6.22
C ARG A 313 4.94 -20.79 5.99
N GLY A 314 4.83 -19.46 5.94
CA GLY A 314 5.95 -18.55 5.79
C GLY A 314 6.13 -17.99 4.37
N ILE A 315 5.27 -18.31 3.42
CA ILE A 315 5.29 -17.72 2.07
C ILE A 315 5.23 -16.19 2.13
N THR A 316 4.34 -15.61 2.92
CA THR A 316 4.27 -14.15 3.06
C THR A 316 5.53 -13.56 3.70
N ASP A 317 6.21 -14.29 4.58
CA ASP A 317 7.49 -13.87 5.14
C ASP A 317 8.60 -13.91 4.08
N LEU A 318 8.61 -14.96 3.25
CA LEU A 318 9.52 -15.10 2.13
C LEU A 318 9.32 -13.96 1.14
N LEU A 319 8.09 -13.64 0.77
CA LEU A 319 7.76 -12.54 -0.16
C LEU A 319 8.22 -11.17 0.37
N ILE A 320 8.00 -10.87 1.66
CA ILE A 320 8.46 -9.60 2.24
C ILE A 320 9.99 -9.51 2.26
N VAL A 321 10.68 -10.61 2.61
CA VAL A 321 12.15 -10.63 2.59
C VAL A 321 12.68 -10.50 1.18
N SER A 322 12.09 -11.18 0.20
CA SER A 322 12.46 -11.07 -1.21
C SER A 322 12.24 -9.66 -1.75
N ALA A 323 11.11 -9.02 -1.37
CA ALA A 323 10.85 -7.62 -1.70
C ALA A 323 11.93 -6.69 -1.13
N MET A 324 12.28 -6.86 0.14
CA MET A 324 13.36 -6.06 0.75
C MET A 324 14.72 -6.31 0.06
N GLU A 325 15.05 -7.54 -0.34
CA GLU A 325 16.30 -7.84 -1.04
C GLU A 325 16.34 -7.21 -2.43
N LEU A 326 15.23 -7.30 -3.19
CA LEU A 326 15.08 -6.64 -4.48
C LEU A 326 15.34 -5.13 -4.35
N LEU A 327 14.64 -4.48 -3.43
CA LEU A 327 14.76 -3.03 -3.23
C LEU A 327 16.15 -2.61 -2.72
N ARG A 328 16.76 -3.41 -1.83
CA ARG A 328 18.13 -3.18 -1.39
C ARG A 328 19.12 -3.21 -2.55
N ASN A 329 18.98 -4.18 -3.45
CA ASN A 329 19.85 -4.30 -4.63
C ASN A 329 19.67 -3.12 -5.60
N ALA A 330 18.46 -2.56 -5.66
CA ALA A 330 18.14 -1.34 -6.41
C ALA A 330 18.53 -0.04 -5.66
N GLY A 331 19.09 -0.11 -4.45
CA GLY A 331 19.47 1.06 -3.66
C GLY A 331 18.29 1.79 -3.01
N ILE A 332 17.10 1.17 -2.93
CA ILE A 332 15.87 1.77 -2.43
C ILE A 332 15.69 1.49 -0.94
N GLY A 333 15.60 2.55 -0.13
CA GLY A 333 15.54 2.49 1.34
C GLY A 333 14.14 2.57 1.94
N TYR A 334 13.06 2.49 1.15
CA TYR A 334 11.70 2.70 1.64
C TYR A 334 10.74 1.62 1.13
N LEU A 335 10.22 0.80 2.05
CA LEU A 335 9.16 -0.19 1.79
C LEU A 335 8.07 -0.04 2.84
N SER A 336 6.94 0.57 2.46
CA SER A 336 5.80 0.72 3.35
C SER A 336 5.04 -0.60 3.51
N LEU A 337 4.70 -0.94 4.75
CA LEU A 337 3.82 -2.04 5.13
C LEU A 337 2.35 -1.59 5.29
N GLY A 338 2.06 -0.32 5.00
CA GLY A 338 0.74 0.28 5.15
C GLY A 338 0.48 0.84 6.55
N PHE A 339 -0.80 1.04 6.83
CA PHE A 339 -1.26 1.74 8.02
C PHE A 339 -1.34 0.83 9.25
N GLU A 340 -0.92 1.38 10.39
CA GLU A 340 -1.14 0.83 11.71
C GLU A 340 -1.96 1.85 12.50
N PRO A 341 -3.27 1.58 12.75
CA PRO A 341 -4.11 2.48 13.51
C PRO A 341 -3.74 2.46 15.00
N LEU A 342 -3.89 3.59 15.66
CA LEU A 342 -3.74 3.70 17.10
C LEU A 342 -4.92 3.04 17.84
N ASP A 343 -4.70 2.59 19.06
CA ASP A 343 -5.75 2.08 19.95
C ASP A 343 -6.72 3.18 20.42
N GLY A 344 -6.31 4.44 20.31
CA GLY A 344 -7.10 5.62 20.62
C GLY A 344 -6.56 6.86 19.91
N LEU A 345 -7.41 7.86 19.69
CA LEU A 345 -6.98 9.14 19.13
C LEU A 345 -6.11 9.90 20.15
N GLU A 346 -4.89 10.22 19.78
CA GLU A 346 -3.95 10.92 20.66
C GLU A 346 -4.13 12.45 20.55
N GLU A 347 -3.98 12.99 19.36
CA GLU A 347 -4.00 14.42 19.08
C GLU A 347 -5.26 14.79 18.30
N ILE A 348 -6.05 15.74 18.82
CA ILE A 348 -7.21 16.29 18.12
C ILE A 348 -7.11 17.81 18.18
N HIS A 349 -7.04 18.44 17.01
CA HIS A 349 -7.02 19.90 16.88
C HIS A 349 -8.33 20.43 16.27
N GLY A 350 -8.64 21.69 16.51
CA GLY A 350 -9.79 22.39 15.91
C GLY A 350 -11.16 21.99 16.46
N LYS A 351 -11.21 21.33 17.64
CA LYS A 351 -12.47 20.93 18.30
C LYS A 351 -12.47 21.28 19.80
N SER A 352 -13.66 21.52 20.35
CA SER A 352 -13.82 21.73 21.79
C SER A 352 -13.50 20.45 22.59
N ASN A 353 -13.24 20.60 23.88
CA ASN A 353 -12.94 19.48 24.78
C ASN A 353 -14.05 18.41 24.78
N LEU A 354 -15.32 18.83 24.76
CA LEU A 354 -16.46 17.91 24.70
C LEU A 354 -16.51 17.14 23.38
N GLN A 355 -16.30 17.82 22.26
CA GLN A 355 -16.25 17.18 20.93
C GLN A 355 -15.08 16.19 20.85
N SER A 356 -13.91 16.58 21.33
CA SER A 356 -12.72 15.72 21.36
C SER A 356 -12.96 14.47 22.22
N TRP A 357 -13.62 14.62 23.37
CA TRP A 357 -13.99 13.49 24.23
C TRP A 357 -14.95 12.52 23.51
N LEU A 358 -15.97 13.04 22.81
CA LEU A 358 -16.91 12.24 22.02
C LEU A 358 -16.18 11.46 20.92
N TRP A 359 -15.28 12.12 20.20
CA TRP A 359 -14.48 11.49 19.14
C TRP A 359 -13.56 10.41 19.69
N LYS A 360 -12.82 10.67 20.75
CA LYS A 360 -11.95 9.69 21.41
C LYS A 360 -12.74 8.47 21.86
N ARG A 361 -13.91 8.68 22.46
CA ARG A 361 -14.78 7.58 22.90
C ARG A 361 -15.36 6.77 21.74
N GLY A 362 -15.79 7.43 20.66
CA GLY A 362 -16.29 6.80 19.46
C GLY A 362 -15.22 5.94 18.78
N TYR A 363 -14.06 6.53 18.55
CA TYR A 363 -12.91 5.86 17.93
C TYR A 363 -12.43 4.65 18.76
N SER A 364 -12.24 4.82 20.07
CA SER A 364 -11.80 3.73 20.95
C SER A 364 -12.80 2.56 20.99
N ARG A 365 -14.10 2.85 20.87
CA ARG A 365 -15.12 1.79 20.73
C ARG A 365 -15.05 1.09 19.39
N MET A 366 -14.78 1.85 18.34
CA MET A 366 -14.61 1.38 16.98
C MET A 366 -13.40 0.46 16.84
N ILE A 367 -12.21 0.94 17.23
CA ILE A 367 -10.96 0.21 17.02
C ILE A 367 -10.90 -1.10 17.81
N LYS A 368 -11.52 -1.18 18.98
CA LYS A 368 -11.64 -2.42 19.77
C LYS A 368 -12.41 -3.52 19.05
N SER A 369 -13.23 -3.19 18.07
CA SER A 369 -13.96 -4.16 17.25
C SER A 369 -13.19 -4.61 16.01
N VAL A 370 -12.04 -4.00 15.72
CA VAL A 370 -11.18 -4.33 14.58
C VAL A 370 -9.98 -5.15 15.07
N PRO A 371 -9.68 -6.32 14.49
CA PRO A 371 -8.55 -7.16 14.92
C PRO A 371 -7.21 -6.59 14.42
N THR A 372 -6.78 -5.45 14.96
CA THR A 372 -5.56 -4.74 14.54
C THR A 372 -4.29 -5.27 15.18
N SER A 373 -4.36 -5.82 16.39
CA SER A 373 -3.21 -6.29 17.17
C SER A 373 -2.38 -7.36 16.48
N GLY A 374 -3.01 -8.23 15.69
CA GLY A 374 -2.32 -9.26 14.92
C GLY A 374 -1.42 -8.71 13.82
N LYS A 375 -1.84 -7.61 13.15
CA LYS A 375 -1.08 -6.97 12.07
C LYS A 375 0.19 -6.31 12.61
N ALA A 376 0.09 -5.57 13.69
CA ALA A 376 1.23 -4.94 14.36
C ALA A 376 2.28 -5.99 14.79
N THR A 377 1.85 -7.05 15.49
CA THR A 377 2.72 -8.15 15.91
C THR A 377 3.37 -8.84 14.71
N TYR A 378 2.63 -9.04 13.62
CA TYR A 378 3.15 -9.64 12.40
C TYR A 378 4.25 -8.77 11.77
N PHE A 379 4.05 -7.46 11.67
CA PHE A 379 5.01 -6.57 11.04
C PHE A 379 6.26 -6.31 11.90
N ASN A 380 6.11 -6.28 13.22
CA ASN A 380 7.24 -6.05 14.14
C ASN A 380 8.36 -7.10 14.00
N LYS A 381 8.05 -8.32 13.56
CA LYS A 381 9.09 -9.35 13.32
C LYS A 381 10.06 -9.04 12.20
N PHE A 382 9.72 -8.09 11.30
CA PHE A 382 10.59 -7.62 10.23
C PHE A 382 11.41 -6.38 10.62
N TYR A 383 11.30 -5.92 11.86
CA TYR A 383 12.04 -4.78 12.41
C TYR A 383 11.85 -3.50 11.60
N PRO A 384 10.63 -2.93 11.58
CA PRO A 384 10.37 -1.63 10.97
C PRO A 384 11.33 -0.56 11.49
N ASP A 385 11.61 0.43 10.65
CA ASP A 385 12.45 1.57 11.00
C ASP A 385 11.56 2.70 11.54
N ASP A 386 11.62 2.93 12.85
CA ASP A 386 10.81 3.97 13.51
C ASP A 386 11.17 5.40 13.04
N LYS A 387 12.36 5.60 12.44
CA LYS A 387 12.74 6.90 11.89
C LYS A 387 12.02 7.23 10.58
N LEU A 388 11.55 6.21 9.86
CA LEU A 388 10.78 6.35 8.64
C LEU A 388 9.27 6.31 8.90
N ALA A 389 8.84 5.94 10.12
CA ALA A 389 7.44 5.96 10.49
C ALA A 389 6.88 7.37 10.43
N SER A 390 5.74 7.55 9.78
CA SER A 390 5.06 8.84 9.68
C SER A 390 3.69 8.81 10.31
N LYS A 391 3.28 9.92 10.94
CA LYS A 391 1.94 10.11 11.50
C LYS A 391 0.93 10.21 10.36
N LEU A 392 -0.25 9.64 10.60
CA LEU A 392 -1.37 9.70 9.66
C LEU A 392 -2.58 10.36 10.32
N PHE A 393 -3.20 11.25 9.57
CA PHE A 393 -4.30 12.07 10.07
C PHE A 393 -5.59 11.90 9.25
N ILE A 394 -6.71 12.17 9.94
CA ILE A 394 -7.99 12.48 9.31
C ILE A 394 -8.17 14.00 9.41
N CYS A 395 -8.51 14.66 8.29
CA CYS A 395 -8.78 16.07 8.25
C CYS A 395 -10.23 16.35 7.83
N LEU A 396 -10.90 17.21 8.57
CA LEU A 396 -12.31 17.54 8.38
C LEU A 396 -12.49 19.05 8.23
N PRO A 397 -12.72 19.52 6.98
CA PRO A 397 -13.05 20.92 6.74
C PRO A 397 -14.40 21.26 7.37
N GLY A 398 -14.48 22.36 8.13
CA GLY A 398 -15.71 22.88 8.70
C GLY A 398 -15.73 23.00 10.21
N HIS A 399 -16.55 23.94 10.70
CA HIS A 399 -16.61 24.33 12.11
C HIS A 399 -17.66 23.57 12.93
N GLY A 400 -18.61 22.87 12.28
CA GLY A 400 -19.70 22.16 12.94
C GLY A 400 -19.34 20.77 13.51
N LEU A 401 -20.36 20.08 14.03
CA LEU A 401 -20.24 18.64 14.31
C LEU A 401 -20.30 17.88 12.98
N PRO A 402 -19.23 17.22 12.56
CA PRO A 402 -19.19 16.53 11.26
C PRO A 402 -19.87 15.16 11.36
N VAL A 403 -21.19 15.16 11.64
CA VAL A 403 -21.95 13.91 11.82
C VAL A 403 -22.01 13.10 10.52
N LEU A 404 -22.26 13.76 9.40
CA LEU A 404 -22.34 13.10 8.09
C LEU A 404 -20.97 12.56 7.68
N GLU A 405 -19.90 13.34 7.86
CA GLU A 405 -18.53 12.94 7.60
C GLU A 405 -18.13 11.76 8.50
N SER A 406 -18.56 11.76 9.77
CA SER A 406 -18.29 10.63 10.69
C SER A 406 -18.98 9.35 10.22
N ILE A 407 -20.24 9.44 9.79
CA ILE A 407 -20.98 8.31 9.24
C ILE A 407 -20.30 7.81 7.95
N ALA A 408 -19.93 8.73 7.08
CA ALA A 408 -19.25 8.41 5.83
C ALA A 408 -17.89 7.72 6.09
N LEU A 409 -17.10 8.20 7.05
CA LEU A 409 -15.84 7.58 7.46
C LEU A 409 -16.03 6.16 8.01
N MET A 410 -17.11 5.92 8.76
CA MET A 410 -17.43 4.57 9.23
C MET A 410 -17.82 3.63 8.06
N HIS A 411 -18.59 4.12 7.09
CA HIS A 411 -18.89 3.36 5.87
C HIS A 411 -17.63 3.11 5.04
N PHE A 412 -16.80 4.12 4.88
CA PHE A 412 -15.50 4.01 4.22
C PHE A 412 -14.62 2.92 4.85
N ALA A 413 -14.64 2.81 6.18
CA ALA A 413 -13.95 1.78 6.94
C ALA A 413 -14.69 0.41 6.92
N ASN A 414 -15.73 0.24 6.10
CA ASN A 414 -16.56 -0.97 6.03
C ASN A 414 -17.15 -1.40 7.39
N MET A 415 -17.51 -0.42 8.23
CA MET A 415 -18.07 -0.70 9.55
C MET A 415 -19.58 -0.65 9.58
N ASP A 416 -20.20 -1.65 10.22
CA ASP A 416 -21.65 -1.69 10.43
C ASP A 416 -22.04 -0.79 11.63
N ILE A 417 -22.52 0.40 11.32
CA ILE A 417 -22.97 1.39 12.31
C ILE A 417 -24.05 0.83 13.25
N ARG A 418 -24.89 -0.10 12.77
CA ARG A 418 -25.98 -0.69 13.58
C ARG A 418 -25.44 -1.45 14.78
N ARG A 419 -24.22 -1.98 14.70
CA ARG A 419 -23.56 -2.70 15.80
C ARG A 419 -22.93 -1.77 16.84
N LEU A 420 -22.72 -0.49 16.51
CA LEU A 420 -22.20 0.52 17.42
C LEU A 420 -23.31 1.13 18.29
N LEU A 421 -24.57 1.02 17.87
CA LEU A 421 -25.71 1.47 18.66
C LEU A 421 -25.93 0.53 19.86
N PRO A 422 -26.17 1.06 21.06
CA PRO A 422 -26.49 0.23 22.20
C PRO A 422 -27.74 -0.60 21.87
N LYS A 423 -27.66 -1.91 22.06
CA LYS A 423 -28.84 -2.77 21.97
C LYS A 423 -29.90 -2.19 22.86
N ARG A 424 -30.98 -1.71 22.28
CA ARG A 424 -32.16 -1.28 23.02
C ARG A 424 -32.64 -2.51 23.79
N ASN A 425 -32.38 -2.56 25.11
CA ASN A 425 -32.95 -3.57 25.97
C ASN A 425 -34.46 -3.50 25.78
N SER A 426 -35.05 -4.46 25.08
CA SER A 426 -36.50 -4.61 25.05
C SER A 426 -36.92 -4.90 26.48
N ALA A 427 -37.52 -3.92 27.10
CA ALA A 427 -38.23 -4.07 28.36
C ALA A 427 -39.37 -5.10 28.16
N LYS A 428 -39.05 -6.37 28.24
CA LYS A 428 -40.00 -7.45 28.48
C LYS A 428 -39.84 -7.88 29.94
N GLY A 429 -40.70 -7.37 30.77
CA GLY A 429 -40.72 -7.82 32.16
C GLY A 429 -41.49 -6.94 33.12
N LEU A 430 -42.67 -6.40 32.73
CA LEU A 430 -43.62 -5.87 33.72
C LEU A 430 -45.04 -6.17 33.23
N ALA A 431 -45.47 -7.39 33.37
CA ALA A 431 -46.91 -7.73 33.40
C ALA A 431 -47.02 -9.21 33.86
N LYS A 432 -47.18 -9.44 35.13
CA LYS A 432 -48.04 -10.47 35.72
C LYS A 432 -47.70 -10.63 37.20
N ALA A 433 -48.28 -9.80 38.01
CA ALA A 433 -48.51 -10.08 39.42
C ALA A 433 -49.75 -9.26 39.84
N SER A 434 -50.93 -9.69 39.39
CA SER A 434 -52.20 -9.36 40.03
C SER A 434 -53.26 -10.27 39.45
N THR A 435 -53.54 -11.36 40.13
CA THR A 435 -54.86 -11.97 40.29
C THR A 435 -54.65 -13.33 40.98
N GLY A 436 -55.18 -13.44 42.16
CA GLY A 436 -55.27 -14.65 42.94
C GLY A 436 -55.65 -14.33 44.38
N ALA A 437 -56.91 -13.95 44.55
CA ALA A 437 -57.57 -14.06 45.86
C ALA A 437 -57.99 -15.50 46.10
#